data_8311e1d7a177b4e98ecd6d44f431cbf3
#
_entry.id   8311e1d7a177b4e98ecd6d44f431cbf3
#
_cell.length_a   1.000
_cell.length_b   1.000
_cell.length_c   1.000
_cell.angle_alpha   90.00
_cell.angle_beta   90.00
_cell.angle_gamma   90.00
#
_symmetry.space_group_name_H-M   'P 1'
#
loop_
_entity.id
_entity.type
_entity.pdbx_description
1 polymer ?
#
loop_
_entity_poly.entity_id
_entity_poly.type
_entity_poly.pdbx_seq_one_letter_code
_entity_poly.pdbx_strand_id
1 'polypeptide(L)'
;MEGKKNYNIILVNLDGMRRDKVDFCPSLDKLKKQSYFFPLMDTVSPYTFASLHAIFSGMYPSKNGVNGYYNIFKFKKNEIKTITQMLSEVGYFTSCDIIDDSVIPNQGFDDFNIYDEKTVNFKKRHSQMIKDLSKKDKFFLFLHYTETHKNLVRAIVQKYELESNDDNYFRSQKENDKRYNSCLS
;
A
#
# COMPACT_ATOMS: atom_id res chain seq x y z
N MET A 1 -37.79 -7.73 2.83
CA MET A 1 -36.56 -6.91 2.87
C MET A 1 -35.40 -7.85 2.59
N GLU A 2 -34.79 -7.75 1.42
CA GLU A 2 -33.55 -8.50 1.16
C GLU A 2 -32.54 -8.11 2.22
N GLY A 3 -31.97 -9.10 2.92
CA GLY A 3 -30.98 -8.89 3.96
C GLY A 3 -29.80 -8.14 3.38
N LYS A 4 -29.40 -7.04 4.02
CA LYS A 4 -28.25 -6.24 3.63
C LYS A 4 -27.02 -7.14 3.58
N LYS A 5 -26.51 -7.42 2.38
CA LYS A 5 -25.35 -8.29 2.20
C LYS A 5 -24.12 -7.60 2.77
N ASN A 6 -23.56 -8.14 3.83
CA ASN A 6 -22.31 -7.64 4.40
C ASN A 6 -21.13 -8.10 3.53
N TYR A 7 -20.33 -7.16 3.02
CA TYR A 7 -19.12 -7.47 2.24
C TYR A 7 -17.90 -7.26 3.12
N ASN A 8 -16.96 -8.19 3.04
CA ASN A 8 -15.62 -7.97 3.56
C ASN A 8 -14.86 -7.05 2.59
N ILE A 9 -13.98 -6.23 3.14
CA ILE A 9 -13.19 -5.25 2.38
C ILE A 9 -11.71 -5.57 2.60
N ILE A 10 -10.97 -5.81 1.53
CA ILE A 10 -9.52 -5.94 1.57
C ILE A 10 -8.93 -4.85 0.67
N LEU A 11 -8.19 -3.92 1.28
CA LEU A 11 -7.44 -2.89 0.58
C LEU A 11 -5.98 -3.32 0.52
N VAL A 12 -5.44 -3.43 -0.69
CA VAL A 12 -4.05 -3.84 -0.92
C VAL A 12 -3.26 -2.70 -1.54
N ASN A 13 -2.17 -2.32 -0.90
CA ASN A 13 -1.18 -1.41 -1.46
C ASN A 13 0.06 -2.18 -1.90
N LEU A 14 0.42 -2.06 -3.18
CA LEU A 14 1.66 -2.58 -3.76
C LEU A 14 2.61 -1.41 -3.96
N ASP A 15 3.46 -1.14 -2.95
CA ASP A 15 4.35 0.01 -2.96
C ASP A 15 5.41 -0.11 -4.06
N GLY A 16 5.58 0.97 -4.84
CA GLY A 16 6.49 1.00 -5.98
C GLY A 16 5.96 0.30 -7.24
N MET A 17 4.73 -0.27 -7.24
CA MET A 17 4.17 -0.90 -8.43
C MET A 17 3.76 0.14 -9.46
N ARG A 18 4.32 0.05 -10.67
CA ARG A 18 3.98 0.91 -11.80
C ARG A 18 2.73 0.40 -12.51
N ARG A 19 1.80 1.32 -12.81
CA ARG A 19 0.56 1.04 -13.53
C ARG A 19 0.78 0.38 -14.91
N ASP A 20 1.77 0.86 -15.67
CA ASP A 20 2.11 0.36 -17.01
C ASP A 20 2.80 -1.02 -17.00
N LYS A 21 3.06 -1.59 -15.82
CA LYS A 21 3.68 -2.89 -15.62
C LYS A 21 2.72 -3.95 -15.04
N VAL A 22 1.48 -3.62 -14.80
CA VAL A 22 0.47 -4.55 -14.27
C VAL A 22 0.33 -5.80 -15.13
N ASP A 23 0.35 -5.63 -16.45
CA ASP A 23 0.16 -6.72 -17.43
C ASP A 23 1.36 -7.69 -17.48
N PHE A 24 2.52 -7.31 -16.92
CA PHE A 24 3.69 -8.19 -16.77
C PHE A 24 3.56 -9.15 -15.56
N CYS A 25 2.60 -8.92 -14.67
CA CYS A 25 2.33 -9.77 -13.52
C CYS A 25 1.08 -10.63 -13.81
N PRO A 26 1.21 -11.93 -14.10
CA PRO A 26 0.07 -12.75 -14.55
C PRO A 26 -1.12 -12.76 -13.59
N SER A 27 -0.86 -12.71 -12.28
CA SER A 27 -1.90 -12.66 -11.25
C SER A 27 -2.66 -11.32 -11.25
N LEU A 28 -1.95 -10.21 -11.46
CA LEU A 28 -2.56 -8.88 -11.53
C LEU A 28 -3.31 -8.69 -12.86
N ASP A 29 -2.77 -9.19 -13.99
CA ASP A 29 -3.47 -9.18 -15.27
C ASP A 29 -4.78 -9.99 -15.21
N LYS A 30 -4.74 -11.17 -14.55
CA LYS A 30 -5.95 -11.96 -14.31
C LYS A 30 -6.96 -11.19 -13.47
N LEU A 31 -6.53 -10.57 -12.38
CA LEU A 31 -7.38 -9.77 -11.50
C LEU A 31 -7.99 -8.58 -12.26
N LYS A 32 -7.19 -7.86 -13.04
CA LYS A 32 -7.62 -6.75 -13.91
C LYS A 32 -8.77 -7.17 -14.84
N LYS A 33 -8.70 -8.35 -15.45
CA LYS A 33 -9.73 -8.88 -16.36
C LYS A 33 -11.04 -9.26 -15.65
N GLN A 34 -11.01 -9.44 -14.34
CA GLN A 34 -12.15 -9.86 -13.51
C GLN A 34 -12.69 -8.74 -12.60
N SER A 35 -12.19 -7.51 -12.76
CA SER A 35 -12.51 -6.39 -11.88
C SER A 35 -12.73 -5.09 -12.65
N TYR A 36 -13.18 -4.05 -11.94
CA TYR A 36 -13.16 -2.69 -12.48
C TYR A 36 -11.72 -2.15 -12.42
N PHE A 37 -11.18 -1.79 -13.57
CA PHE A 37 -9.85 -1.21 -13.70
C PHE A 37 -9.93 0.28 -14.04
N PHE A 38 -9.20 1.11 -13.29
CA PHE A 38 -9.18 2.56 -13.43
C PHE A 38 -7.82 3.03 -13.96
N PRO A 39 -7.61 3.07 -15.29
CA PRO A 39 -6.30 3.36 -15.89
C PRO A 39 -5.84 4.81 -15.72
N LEU A 40 -6.76 5.73 -15.42
CA LEU A 40 -6.47 7.16 -15.26
C LEU A 40 -6.54 7.62 -13.79
N MET A 41 -6.32 6.70 -12.86
CA MET A 41 -6.25 7.05 -11.45
C MET A 41 -4.94 7.79 -11.15
N ASP A 42 -5.05 8.98 -10.56
CA ASP A 42 -3.92 9.77 -10.11
C ASP A 42 -3.77 9.73 -8.59
N THR A 43 -2.54 9.83 -8.12
CA THR A 43 -2.23 10.01 -6.70
C THR A 43 -2.10 11.48 -6.35
N VAL A 44 -2.45 11.83 -5.13
CA VAL A 44 -2.34 13.22 -4.62
C VAL A 44 -0.91 13.60 -4.20
N SER A 45 -0.01 12.62 -4.15
CA SER A 45 1.37 12.80 -3.72
C SER A 45 2.28 11.71 -4.31
N PRO A 46 3.54 12.02 -4.63
CA PRO A 46 4.49 11.04 -5.17
C PRO A 46 5.11 10.12 -4.12
N TYR A 47 4.75 10.22 -2.83
CA TYR A 47 5.30 9.38 -1.77
C TYR A 47 4.21 8.74 -0.91
N THR A 48 4.54 7.56 -0.39
CA THR A 48 3.66 6.61 0.31
C THR A 48 2.91 7.26 1.47
N PHE A 49 3.61 7.93 2.38
CA PHE A 49 2.99 8.50 3.60
C PHE A 49 1.86 9.48 3.27
N ALA A 50 2.12 10.47 2.43
CA ALA A 50 1.11 11.48 2.10
C ALA A 50 -0.06 10.89 1.31
N SER A 51 0.21 9.96 0.37
CA SER A 51 -0.83 9.29 -0.40
C SER A 51 -1.74 8.42 0.48
N LEU A 52 -1.15 7.59 1.34
CA LEU A 52 -1.92 6.70 2.21
C LEU A 52 -2.69 7.48 3.28
N HIS A 53 -2.08 8.51 3.90
CA HIS A 53 -2.81 9.37 4.82
C HIS A 53 -3.98 10.09 4.14
N ALA A 54 -3.84 10.47 2.86
CA ALA A 54 -4.94 11.05 2.10
C ALA A 54 -6.06 10.03 1.83
N ILE A 55 -5.73 8.78 1.48
CA ILE A 55 -6.71 7.70 1.29
C ILE A 55 -7.47 7.44 2.59
N PHE A 56 -6.76 7.30 3.72
CA PHE A 56 -7.38 6.99 5.01
C PHE A 56 -8.18 8.13 5.61
N SER A 57 -7.84 9.39 5.29
CA SER A 57 -8.55 10.57 5.80
C SER A 57 -9.61 11.12 4.84
N GLY A 58 -9.59 10.74 3.56
CA GLY A 58 -10.40 11.35 2.52
C GLY A 58 -10.03 12.82 2.24
N MET A 59 -8.85 13.27 2.66
CA MET A 59 -8.43 14.66 2.58
C MET A 59 -7.10 14.84 1.87
N TYR A 60 -6.96 15.93 1.12
CA TYR A 60 -5.66 16.31 0.55
C TYR A 60 -4.58 16.51 1.63
N PRO A 61 -3.29 16.24 1.30
CA PRO A 61 -2.16 16.42 2.21
C PRO A 61 -2.10 17.81 2.88
N SER A 62 -2.45 18.86 2.15
CA SER A 62 -2.52 20.24 2.68
C SER A 62 -3.57 20.43 3.77
N LYS A 63 -4.58 19.57 3.83
CA LYS A 63 -5.67 19.61 4.83
C LYS A 63 -5.42 18.67 6.00
N ASN A 64 -4.88 17.47 5.70
CA ASN A 64 -4.65 16.46 6.75
C ASN A 64 -3.33 16.65 7.53
N GLY A 65 -2.43 17.53 7.06
CA GLY A 65 -1.17 17.87 7.71
C GLY A 65 0.05 17.11 7.19
N VAL A 66 -0.13 15.99 6.47
CA VAL A 66 0.97 15.18 5.91
C VAL A 66 1.31 15.67 4.51
N ASN A 67 1.84 16.86 4.41
CA ASN A 67 2.10 17.55 3.13
C ASN A 67 3.57 17.50 2.67
N GLY A 68 4.40 16.67 3.29
CA GLY A 68 5.79 16.49 2.94
C GLY A 68 6.35 15.22 3.58
N TYR A 69 7.45 14.70 3.03
CA TYR A 69 8.06 13.44 3.49
C TYR A 69 8.35 13.44 5.00
N TYR A 70 8.86 14.56 5.54
CA TYR A 70 9.19 14.69 6.97
C TYR A 70 8.01 15.18 7.83
N ASN A 71 6.82 15.34 7.25
CA ASN A 71 5.65 15.83 7.97
C ASN A 71 4.67 14.72 8.38
N ILE A 72 5.10 13.47 8.39
CA ILE A 72 4.28 12.30 8.78
C ILE A 72 3.66 12.45 10.17
N PHE A 73 4.40 13.05 11.12
CA PHE A 73 3.93 13.29 12.48
C PHE A 73 2.96 14.47 12.64
N LYS A 74 2.70 15.20 11.54
CA LYS A 74 1.77 16.35 11.54
C LYS A 74 0.34 15.97 11.19
N PHE A 75 0.04 14.69 11.09
CA PHE A 75 -1.33 14.24 10.85
C PHE A 75 -2.27 14.76 11.96
N LYS A 76 -3.35 15.41 11.56
CA LYS A 76 -4.32 16.07 12.45
C LYS A 76 -5.28 15.05 13.06
N LYS A 77 -4.76 14.07 13.78
CA LYS A 77 -5.50 12.92 14.30
C LYS A 77 -6.69 13.26 15.19
N ASN A 78 -6.67 14.41 15.86
CA ASN A 78 -7.75 14.85 16.75
C ASN A 78 -8.86 15.61 16.02
N GLU A 79 -8.62 16.02 14.78
CA GLU A 79 -9.56 16.79 13.95
C GLU A 79 -10.18 15.96 12.84
N ILE A 80 -9.55 14.83 12.49
CA ILE A 80 -9.89 14.04 11.31
C ILE A 80 -10.29 12.63 11.71
N LYS A 81 -11.47 12.25 11.26
CA LYS A 81 -11.97 10.88 11.37
C LYS A 81 -11.52 10.07 10.17
N THR A 82 -10.87 8.94 10.42
CA THR A 82 -10.38 8.06 9.37
C THR A 82 -11.45 7.09 8.86
N ILE A 83 -11.23 6.54 7.66
CA ILE A 83 -12.11 5.50 7.10
C ILE A 83 -12.22 4.28 8.04
N THR A 84 -11.15 3.94 8.75
CA THR A 84 -11.12 2.84 9.71
C THR A 84 -12.03 3.09 10.91
N GLN A 85 -12.03 4.32 11.44
CA GLN A 85 -12.98 4.71 12.49
C GLN A 85 -14.42 4.66 12.00
N MET A 86 -14.69 5.13 10.77
CA MET A 86 -16.03 5.09 10.19
C MET A 86 -16.51 3.64 9.98
N LEU A 87 -15.62 2.76 9.52
CA LEU A 87 -15.93 1.34 9.33
C LEU A 87 -16.16 0.62 10.67
N SER A 88 -15.35 0.90 11.68
CA SER A 88 -15.53 0.36 13.04
C SER A 88 -16.90 0.75 13.62
N GLU A 89 -17.33 2.00 13.46
CA GLU A 89 -18.64 2.48 13.92
C GLU A 89 -19.84 1.77 13.29
N VAL A 90 -19.68 1.27 12.06
CA VAL A 90 -20.71 0.47 11.41
C VAL A 90 -20.46 -1.03 11.56
N GLY A 91 -19.61 -1.44 12.52
CA GLY A 91 -19.43 -2.81 12.99
C GLY A 91 -18.45 -3.65 12.16
N TYR A 92 -17.55 -3.05 11.36
CA TYR A 92 -16.44 -3.79 10.79
C TYR A 92 -15.37 -4.05 11.85
N PHE A 93 -14.86 -5.27 11.89
CA PHE A 93 -13.57 -5.54 12.54
C PHE A 93 -12.46 -5.05 11.62
N THR A 94 -11.61 -4.16 12.10
CA THR A 94 -10.61 -3.46 11.30
C THR A 94 -9.21 -3.94 11.63
N SER A 95 -8.47 -4.40 10.62
CA SER A 95 -7.11 -4.92 10.79
C SER A 95 -6.18 -4.40 9.69
N CYS A 96 -4.90 -4.30 10.01
CA CYS A 96 -3.85 -4.03 9.02
C CYS A 96 -2.62 -4.89 9.24
N ASP A 97 -1.80 -5.00 8.19
CA ASP A 97 -0.44 -5.53 8.25
C ASP A 97 0.47 -4.66 7.39
N ILE A 98 1.39 -3.96 8.04
CA ILE A 98 2.21 -2.89 7.45
C ILE A 98 3.66 -2.99 7.90
N ILE A 99 4.55 -2.27 7.23
CA ILE A 99 5.98 -2.28 7.54
C ILE A 99 6.35 -1.41 8.75
N ASP A 100 5.62 -0.31 8.97
CA ASP A 100 5.95 0.70 9.97
C ASP A 100 4.70 1.48 10.38
N ASP A 101 4.59 1.88 11.64
CA ASP A 101 3.42 2.55 12.22
C ASP A 101 3.17 3.97 11.69
N SER A 102 4.15 4.56 11.01
CA SER A 102 4.02 5.87 10.37
C SER A 102 3.38 5.85 8.98
N VAL A 103 3.22 4.66 8.38
CA VAL A 103 2.75 4.50 6.99
C VAL A 103 1.31 4.97 6.81
N ILE A 104 0.46 4.71 7.80
CA ILE A 104 -0.96 5.09 7.81
C ILE A 104 -1.38 5.62 9.18
N PRO A 105 -2.49 6.38 9.27
CA PRO A 105 -3.09 6.69 10.58
C PRO A 105 -3.50 5.40 11.30
N ASN A 106 -3.13 5.26 12.57
CA ASN A 106 -3.45 4.07 13.37
C ASN A 106 -4.86 4.09 14.01
N GLN A 107 -5.62 5.17 13.82
CA GLN A 107 -6.92 5.36 14.44
C GLN A 107 -7.97 4.40 13.88
N GLY A 108 -8.74 3.77 14.77
CA GLY A 108 -9.88 2.94 14.42
C GLY A 108 -9.54 1.54 13.95
N PHE A 109 -8.32 1.07 14.13
CA PHE A 109 -7.97 -0.33 13.95
C PHE A 109 -8.18 -1.10 15.26
N ASP A 110 -8.82 -2.28 15.13
CA ASP A 110 -8.91 -3.26 16.23
C ASP A 110 -7.61 -4.06 16.35
N ASP A 111 -7.00 -4.43 15.21
CA ASP A 111 -5.68 -5.06 15.12
C ASP A 111 -4.75 -4.25 14.24
N PHE A 112 -3.68 -3.71 14.82
CA PHE A 112 -2.67 -2.95 14.11
C PHE A 112 -1.35 -3.74 14.14
N ASN A 113 -1.04 -4.43 13.03
CA ASN A 113 0.09 -5.32 12.94
C ASN A 113 1.22 -4.70 12.13
N ILE A 114 2.45 -4.90 12.62
CA ILE A 114 3.68 -4.52 11.93
C ILE A 114 4.47 -5.79 11.65
N TYR A 115 4.93 -5.95 10.40
CA TYR A 115 5.76 -7.07 10.03
C TYR A 115 7.24 -6.71 9.97
N ASP A 116 8.10 -7.67 10.27
CA ASP A 116 9.52 -7.55 10.00
C ASP A 116 9.80 -7.91 8.53
N GLU A 117 10.21 -6.92 7.76
CA GLU A 117 10.51 -7.04 6.34
C GLU A 117 11.60 -8.09 6.01
N LYS A 118 12.49 -8.39 6.96
CA LYS A 118 13.60 -9.33 6.77
C LYS A 118 13.16 -10.79 6.87
N THR A 119 12.11 -11.06 7.64
CA THR A 119 11.70 -12.42 8.01
C THR A 119 10.30 -12.79 7.56
N VAL A 120 9.50 -11.83 7.11
CA VAL A 120 8.09 -12.04 6.76
C VAL A 120 7.93 -13.01 5.58
N ASN A 121 7.04 -13.98 5.75
CA ASN A 121 6.48 -14.78 4.66
C ASN A 121 5.04 -14.33 4.41
N PHE A 122 4.86 -13.40 3.48
CA PHE A 122 3.56 -12.79 3.19
C PHE A 122 2.50 -13.82 2.83
N LYS A 123 2.82 -14.82 2.01
CA LYS A 123 1.85 -15.84 1.61
C LYS A 123 1.28 -16.57 2.83
N LYS A 124 2.14 -17.03 3.74
CA LYS A 124 1.72 -17.74 4.96
C LYS A 124 0.97 -16.79 5.90
N ARG A 125 1.54 -15.61 6.16
CA ARG A 125 1.02 -14.64 7.11
C ARG A 125 -0.36 -14.11 6.69
N HIS A 126 -0.49 -13.60 5.48
CA HIS A 126 -1.74 -13.00 5.01
C HIS A 126 -2.82 -14.06 4.76
N SER A 127 -2.47 -15.27 4.29
CA SER A 127 -3.43 -16.38 4.21
C SER A 127 -4.02 -16.72 5.58
N GLN A 128 -3.19 -16.72 6.64
CA GLN A 128 -3.68 -16.97 7.99
C GLN A 128 -4.54 -15.81 8.50
N MET A 129 -4.12 -14.55 8.30
CA MET A 129 -4.90 -13.38 8.69
C MET A 129 -6.29 -13.38 8.04
N ILE A 130 -6.36 -13.60 6.72
CA ILE A 130 -7.64 -13.65 6.00
C ILE A 130 -8.52 -14.79 6.54
N LYS A 131 -7.94 -15.97 6.80
CA LYS A 131 -8.67 -17.11 7.39
C LYS A 131 -9.22 -16.79 8.78
N ASP A 132 -8.46 -16.08 9.61
CA ASP A 132 -8.93 -15.72 10.95
C ASP A 132 -9.97 -14.60 10.91
N LEU A 133 -9.79 -13.60 10.06
CA LEU A 133 -10.75 -12.54 9.84
C LEU A 133 -12.05 -13.02 9.19
N SER A 134 -12.01 -14.06 8.37
CA SER A 134 -13.21 -14.64 7.75
C SER A 134 -14.20 -15.25 8.75
N LYS A 135 -13.79 -15.43 10.01
CA LYS A 135 -14.67 -15.85 11.13
C LYS A 135 -15.47 -14.68 11.74
N LYS A 136 -15.13 -13.45 11.38
CA LYS A 136 -15.88 -12.24 11.80
C LYS A 136 -17.10 -12.04 10.91
N ASP A 137 -18.11 -11.35 11.38
CA ASP A 137 -19.32 -11.04 10.61
C ASP A 137 -18.97 -10.20 9.35
N LYS A 138 -18.15 -9.19 9.53
CA LYS A 138 -17.56 -8.38 8.46
C LYS A 138 -16.25 -7.77 8.92
N PHE A 139 -15.30 -7.66 7.99
CA PHE A 139 -13.99 -7.09 8.28
C PHE A 139 -13.50 -6.15 7.18
N PHE A 140 -12.64 -5.23 7.60
CA PHE A 140 -11.75 -4.45 6.75
C PHE A 140 -10.31 -4.86 7.04
N LEU A 141 -9.55 -5.18 5.99
CA LEU A 141 -8.14 -5.54 6.09
C LEU A 141 -7.32 -4.66 5.14
N PHE A 142 -6.33 -3.96 5.66
CA PHE A 142 -5.32 -3.25 4.87
C PHE A 142 -4.01 -4.03 4.84
N LEU A 143 -3.50 -4.31 3.64
CA LEU A 143 -2.23 -4.99 3.42
C LEU A 143 -1.27 -4.08 2.66
N HIS A 144 -0.07 -3.90 3.19
CA HIS A 144 0.99 -3.10 2.59
C HIS A 144 2.15 -4.00 2.17
N TYR A 145 2.44 -4.06 0.88
CA TYR A 145 3.56 -4.82 0.30
C TYR A 145 4.64 -3.86 -0.18
N THR A 146 5.87 -4.05 0.30
CA THR A 146 7.03 -3.19 -0.02
C THR A 146 8.06 -3.87 -0.92
N GLU A 147 7.84 -5.12 -1.34
CA GLU A 147 8.84 -5.94 -2.04
C GLU A 147 9.31 -5.30 -3.34
N THR A 148 8.40 -4.76 -4.16
CA THR A 148 8.78 -4.09 -5.42
C THR A 148 9.63 -2.85 -5.15
N HIS A 149 9.24 -2.02 -4.18
CA HIS A 149 9.98 -0.84 -3.76
C HIS A 149 11.38 -1.21 -3.25
N LYS A 150 11.47 -2.17 -2.34
CA LYS A 150 12.72 -2.65 -1.75
C LYS A 150 13.69 -3.19 -2.79
N ASN A 151 13.20 -4.04 -3.70
CA ASN A 151 14.02 -4.61 -4.75
C ASN A 151 14.55 -3.53 -5.71
N LEU A 152 13.72 -2.54 -6.05
CA LEU A 152 14.13 -1.41 -6.87
C LEU A 152 15.21 -0.57 -6.18
N VAL A 153 15.02 -0.20 -4.91
CA VAL A 153 16.01 0.56 -4.13
C VAL A 153 17.31 -0.21 -4.01
N ARG A 154 17.26 -1.52 -3.73
CA ARG A 154 18.45 -2.37 -3.66
C ARG A 154 19.21 -2.39 -4.99
N ALA A 155 18.50 -2.55 -6.11
CA ALA A 155 19.11 -2.54 -7.44
C ALA A 155 19.77 -1.20 -7.75
N ILE A 156 19.18 -0.08 -7.32
CA ILE A 156 19.76 1.25 -7.45
C ILE A 156 21.04 1.36 -6.62
N VAL A 157 20.99 1.02 -5.34
CA VAL A 157 22.14 1.13 -4.41
C VAL A 157 23.31 0.27 -4.89
N GLN A 158 23.05 -1.00 -5.24
CA GLN A 158 24.11 -1.90 -5.75
C GLN A 158 24.82 -1.33 -6.98
N LYS A 159 24.08 -0.69 -7.88
CA LYS A 159 24.69 -0.08 -9.05
C LYS A 159 25.54 1.14 -8.70
N TYR A 160 25.07 2.01 -7.79
CA TYR A 160 25.85 3.15 -7.32
C TYR A 160 27.15 2.74 -6.63
N GLU A 161 27.15 1.62 -5.91
CA GLU A 161 28.34 1.08 -5.24
C GLU A 161 29.34 0.47 -6.24
N LEU A 162 28.85 -0.13 -7.35
CA LEU A 162 29.68 -0.83 -8.33
C LEU A 162 30.18 0.07 -9.49
N GLU A 163 29.41 1.08 -9.84
CA GLU A 163 29.66 1.98 -10.98
C GLU A 163 29.74 3.43 -10.49
N SER A 164 30.81 3.77 -9.75
CA SER A 164 31.01 5.12 -9.25
C SER A 164 30.95 6.15 -10.40
N ASN A 165 30.00 7.10 -10.30
CA ASN A 165 29.84 8.29 -11.14
C ASN A 165 29.17 8.15 -12.51
N ASP A 166 28.26 7.21 -12.73
CA ASP A 166 27.47 7.24 -13.97
C ASP A 166 26.22 8.12 -13.82
N ASP A 167 26.36 9.42 -14.12
CA ASP A 167 25.24 10.37 -14.24
C ASP A 167 24.18 9.94 -15.27
N ASN A 168 24.46 8.92 -16.08
CA ASN A 168 23.56 8.38 -17.08
C ASN A 168 22.61 7.32 -16.54
N TYR A 169 22.74 6.92 -15.27
CA TYR A 169 21.92 5.86 -14.66
C TYR A 169 20.41 6.05 -14.89
N PHE A 170 19.90 7.26 -14.74
CA PHE A 170 18.48 7.57 -14.90
C PHE A 170 18.09 8.07 -16.29
N ARG A 171 19.06 8.25 -17.21
CA ARG A 171 18.79 8.85 -18.52
C ARG A 171 18.22 7.87 -19.54
N SER A 172 18.46 6.57 -19.39
CA SER A 172 17.97 5.56 -20.32
C SER A 172 16.65 4.94 -19.86
N GLN A 173 15.53 5.33 -20.48
CA GLN A 173 14.20 4.74 -20.22
C GLN A 173 14.20 3.23 -20.40
N LYS A 174 14.84 2.72 -21.46
CA LYS A 174 14.90 1.28 -21.76
C LYS A 174 15.62 0.47 -20.68
N GLU A 175 16.70 1.00 -20.14
CA GLU A 175 17.44 0.34 -19.06
C GLU A 175 16.72 0.44 -17.72
N ASN A 176 16.05 1.56 -17.46
CA ASN A 176 15.21 1.73 -16.28
C ASN A 176 14.05 0.72 -16.30
N ASP A 177 13.42 0.51 -17.45
CA ASP A 177 12.37 -0.48 -17.62
C ASP A 177 12.85 -1.91 -17.42
N LYS A 178 14.06 -2.26 -17.93
CA LYS A 178 14.66 -3.59 -17.68
C LYS A 178 14.90 -3.84 -16.20
N ARG A 179 15.47 -2.86 -15.48
CA ARG A 179 15.72 -2.95 -14.04
C ARG A 179 14.43 -3.11 -13.26
N TYR A 180 13.44 -2.29 -13.58
CA TYR A 180 12.13 -2.38 -12.93
C TYR A 180 11.48 -3.75 -13.17
N ASN A 181 11.48 -4.24 -14.40
CA ASN A 181 10.90 -5.54 -14.74
C ASN A 181 11.58 -6.69 -13.99
N SER A 182 12.91 -6.62 -13.76
CA SER A 182 13.63 -7.62 -12.94
C SER A 182 13.25 -7.59 -11.45
N CYS A 183 12.62 -6.53 -10.97
CA CYS A 183 12.12 -6.45 -9.59
C CYS A 183 10.71 -7.05 -9.42
N LEU A 184 10.03 -7.37 -10.54
CA LEU A 184 8.69 -7.96 -10.53
C LEU A 184 8.70 -9.49 -10.58
N SER A 185 9.83 -10.09 -10.87
CA SER A 185 10.06 -11.55 -10.92
C SER A 185 10.52 -12.08 -9.58
#